data_45e1adda06b0aec5c1303141b7606415
#
_entry.id   45e1adda06b0aec5c1303141b7606415
#
_cell.length_a   1.000
_cell.length_b   1.000
_cell.length_c   1.000
_cell.angle_alpha   90.00
_cell.angle_beta   90.00
_cell.angle_gamma   90.00
#
_symmetry.space_group_name_H-M   'P 1'
#
loop_
_entity.id
_entity.type
_entity.pdbx_description
1 polymer ?
#
loop_
_entity_poly.entity_id
_entity_poly.type
_entity_poly.pdbx_seq_one_letter_code
_entity_poly.pdbx_strand_id
1 'polypeptide(L)'
;MSLLAAAIQAAEGLPAPDLVRRAVISRLVEGQRRELLSLPPDAAARFAADMRTRPIAEHVEAANDQHYELPPEFFELVLGPRLKYSSCLYAPGATLAQAEDAALAETCEHADLMDGQRILELGCGWGSLSLWMAARYPKATIVSVSNSQGQRGHIEARARSRGLTNLTVVTADANVFEPEGRFDRVVSVEMFEHMANWAQLLGRVRTWLKPEGRLFLHVFSSSTAPYRFASEDPSDWIGRYFFTGGFMPSHDLIRDFGDIFTLEADWRWSGRHYERTALDWLANMDHEDLAVRRIMRQVYGADAELWRRRWRLFFLATAGLFGHRGGEAWGVSHYRLKPA
;
A
#
# COMPACT_ATOMS: atom_id res chain seq x y z
N MET A 1 16.17 -24.89 -8.34
CA MET A 1 16.19 -23.42 -8.23
C MET A 1 16.48 -22.84 -9.61
N SER A 2 15.66 -21.91 -10.10
CA SER A 2 15.97 -21.21 -11.35
C SER A 2 17.25 -20.37 -11.16
N LEU A 3 18.01 -20.13 -12.25
CA LEU A 3 19.19 -19.23 -12.20
C LEU A 3 18.82 -17.85 -11.65
N LEU A 4 17.56 -17.43 -11.85
CA LEU A 4 17.00 -16.18 -11.36
C LEU A 4 16.85 -16.20 -9.84
N ALA A 5 16.26 -17.24 -9.26
CA ALA A 5 16.14 -17.41 -7.81
C ALA A 5 17.51 -17.41 -7.13
N ALA A 6 18.51 -18.08 -7.75
CA ALA A 6 19.89 -18.07 -7.26
C ALA A 6 20.53 -16.67 -7.33
N ALA A 7 20.27 -15.90 -8.39
CA ALA A 7 20.76 -14.51 -8.52
C ALA A 7 20.15 -13.56 -7.49
N ILE A 8 18.86 -13.70 -7.20
CA ILE A 8 18.16 -12.91 -6.17
C ILE A 8 18.71 -13.26 -4.78
N GLN A 9 18.86 -14.54 -4.48
CA GLN A 9 19.43 -15.01 -3.21
C GLN A 9 20.89 -14.57 -3.02
N ALA A 10 21.67 -14.53 -4.11
CA ALA A 10 23.02 -13.97 -4.08
C ALA A 10 23.00 -12.44 -3.83
N ALA A 11 22.04 -11.72 -4.41
CA ALA A 11 21.87 -10.28 -4.18
C ALA A 11 21.48 -9.95 -2.72
N GLU A 12 20.77 -10.83 -2.03
CA GLU A 12 20.51 -10.70 -0.59
C GLU A 12 21.77 -10.93 0.26
N GLY A 13 22.55 -11.96 -0.08
CA GLY A 13 23.68 -12.44 0.72
C GLY A 13 24.97 -11.65 0.52
N LEU A 14 25.20 -11.11 -0.67
CA LEU A 14 26.46 -10.47 -1.04
C LEU A 14 26.40 -8.94 -0.92
N PRO A 15 27.46 -8.29 -0.44
CA PRO A 15 27.60 -6.84 -0.44
C PRO A 15 27.84 -6.34 -1.87
N ALA A 16 26.79 -6.29 -2.69
CA ALA A 16 26.87 -5.72 -4.03
C ALA A 16 26.59 -4.21 -4.00
N PRO A 17 27.29 -3.40 -4.81
CA PRO A 17 26.95 -1.97 -4.97
C PRO A 17 25.51 -1.79 -5.48
N ASP A 18 24.85 -0.71 -5.06
CA ASP A 18 23.47 -0.42 -5.46
C ASP A 18 23.31 -0.28 -6.98
N LEU A 19 24.35 0.16 -7.70
CA LEU A 19 24.34 0.20 -9.16
C LEU A 19 24.10 -1.18 -9.78
N VAL A 20 24.75 -2.22 -9.25
CA VAL A 20 24.58 -3.63 -9.72
C VAL A 20 23.17 -4.11 -9.38
N ARG A 21 22.69 -3.84 -8.16
CA ARG A 21 21.33 -4.20 -7.74
C ARG A 21 20.27 -3.56 -8.64
N ARG A 22 20.41 -2.26 -8.91
CA ARG A 22 19.51 -1.52 -9.82
C ARG A 22 19.50 -2.10 -11.23
N ALA A 23 20.66 -2.49 -11.78
CA ALA A 23 20.74 -3.12 -13.11
C ALA A 23 20.00 -4.47 -13.14
N VAL A 24 20.15 -5.30 -12.10
CA VAL A 24 19.44 -6.58 -11.98
C VAL A 24 17.93 -6.34 -11.85
N ILE A 25 17.51 -5.44 -10.95
CA ILE A 25 16.09 -5.07 -10.77
C ILE A 25 15.48 -4.58 -12.10
N SER A 26 16.16 -3.68 -12.82
CA SER A 26 15.67 -3.15 -14.10
C SER A 26 15.46 -4.26 -15.14
N ARG A 27 16.36 -5.28 -15.18
CA ARG A 27 16.22 -6.42 -16.08
C ARG A 27 15.02 -7.30 -15.70
N LEU A 28 14.80 -7.55 -14.40
CA LEU A 28 13.68 -8.33 -13.90
C LEU A 28 12.34 -7.64 -14.20
N VAL A 29 12.26 -6.35 -13.91
CA VAL A 29 11.09 -5.52 -14.16
C VAL A 29 10.75 -5.45 -15.66
N GLU A 30 11.75 -5.33 -16.55
CA GLU A 30 11.51 -5.39 -17.99
C GLU A 30 11.04 -6.79 -18.43
N GLY A 31 11.52 -7.86 -17.81
CA GLY A 31 11.03 -9.22 -18.02
C GLY A 31 9.55 -9.35 -17.69
N GLN A 32 9.17 -8.91 -16.49
CA GLN A 32 7.77 -8.89 -16.04
C GLN A 32 6.88 -8.06 -16.97
N ARG A 33 7.35 -6.88 -17.37
CA ARG A 33 6.59 -6.04 -18.31
C ARG A 33 6.33 -6.73 -19.65
N ARG A 34 7.32 -7.44 -20.21
CA ARG A 34 7.15 -8.17 -21.47
C ARG A 34 6.16 -9.32 -21.33
N GLU A 35 6.19 -10.02 -20.20
CA GLU A 35 5.22 -11.06 -19.90
C GLU A 35 3.80 -10.51 -19.86
N LEU A 36 3.58 -9.40 -19.14
CA LEU A 36 2.27 -8.73 -19.06
C LEU A 36 1.76 -8.27 -20.43
N LEU A 37 2.64 -7.77 -21.29
CA LEU A 37 2.29 -7.36 -22.65
C LEU A 37 1.93 -8.54 -23.58
N SER A 38 2.35 -9.76 -23.25
CA SER A 38 2.03 -10.98 -24.00
C SER A 38 0.73 -11.64 -23.57
N LEU A 39 0.10 -11.15 -22.50
CA LEU A 39 -1.17 -11.68 -22.00
C LEU A 39 -2.30 -11.43 -22.99
N PRO A 40 -3.30 -12.33 -23.06
CA PRO A 40 -4.46 -12.13 -23.93
C PRO A 40 -5.31 -10.93 -23.50
N PRO A 41 -6.08 -10.30 -24.41
CA PRO A 41 -6.88 -9.11 -24.10
C PRO A 41 -7.89 -9.28 -22.96
N ASP A 42 -8.34 -10.50 -22.69
CA ASP A 42 -9.29 -10.83 -21.63
C ASP A 42 -8.65 -11.20 -20.29
N ALA A 43 -7.32 -10.99 -20.14
CA ALA A 43 -6.58 -11.36 -18.93
C ALA A 43 -7.14 -10.66 -17.67
N ALA A 44 -7.51 -9.39 -17.74
CA ALA A 44 -8.09 -8.66 -16.61
C ALA A 44 -9.46 -9.24 -16.22
N ALA A 45 -10.33 -9.50 -17.18
CA ALA A 45 -11.65 -10.10 -16.91
C ALA A 45 -11.53 -11.51 -16.31
N ARG A 46 -10.59 -12.33 -16.79
CA ARG A 46 -10.31 -13.66 -16.19
C ARG A 46 -9.77 -13.52 -14.77
N PHE A 47 -8.92 -12.55 -14.52
CA PHE A 47 -8.39 -12.27 -13.19
C PHE A 47 -9.53 -11.85 -12.24
N ALA A 48 -10.42 -10.94 -12.66
CA ALA A 48 -11.59 -10.54 -11.88
C ALA A 48 -12.54 -11.70 -11.60
N ALA A 49 -12.73 -12.61 -12.57
CA ALA A 49 -13.53 -13.83 -12.38
C ALA A 49 -12.89 -14.77 -11.33
N ASP A 50 -11.57 -14.99 -11.39
CA ASP A 50 -10.84 -15.75 -10.37
C ASP A 50 -10.97 -15.11 -8.98
N MET A 51 -10.84 -13.79 -8.87
CA MET A 51 -11.03 -13.07 -7.60
C MET A 51 -12.37 -13.37 -6.94
N ARG A 52 -13.46 -13.50 -7.71
CA ARG A 52 -14.80 -13.78 -7.19
C ARG A 52 -14.95 -15.16 -6.52
N THR A 53 -14.00 -16.07 -6.73
CA THR A 53 -13.99 -17.42 -6.15
C THR A 53 -13.21 -17.54 -4.84
N ARG A 54 -12.51 -16.48 -4.42
CA ARG A 54 -11.61 -16.48 -3.27
C ARG A 54 -12.25 -15.88 -2.01
N PRO A 55 -11.69 -16.10 -0.80
CA PRO A 55 -12.04 -15.32 0.38
C PRO A 55 -11.61 -13.85 0.19
N ILE A 56 -12.11 -12.93 1.02
CA ILE A 56 -11.75 -11.51 0.95
C ILE A 56 -10.25 -11.33 1.12
N ALA A 57 -9.66 -11.90 2.16
CA ALA A 57 -8.23 -11.87 2.41
C ALA A 57 -7.70 -13.30 2.63
N GLU A 58 -6.61 -13.61 1.93
CA GLU A 58 -5.79 -14.80 2.11
C GLU A 58 -4.59 -14.41 2.99
N HIS A 59 -4.01 -15.30 3.76
CA HIS A 59 -2.75 -15.06 4.51
C HIS A 59 -2.73 -13.84 5.44
N VAL A 60 -3.83 -13.55 6.14
CA VAL A 60 -3.96 -12.39 7.04
C VAL A 60 -2.86 -12.36 8.11
N GLU A 61 -2.48 -13.52 8.67
CA GLU A 61 -1.40 -13.64 9.66
C GLU A 61 -0.04 -13.32 9.02
N ALA A 62 0.26 -13.87 7.84
CA ALA A 62 1.52 -13.61 7.15
C ALA A 62 1.69 -12.14 6.76
N ALA A 63 0.62 -11.47 6.32
CA ALA A 63 0.65 -10.03 6.04
C ALA A 63 0.96 -9.21 7.30
N ASN A 64 0.43 -9.61 8.46
CA ASN A 64 0.74 -8.96 9.73
C ASN A 64 2.21 -9.13 10.12
N ASP A 65 2.73 -10.36 10.04
CA ASP A 65 4.11 -10.65 10.39
C ASP A 65 5.09 -9.92 9.47
N GLN A 66 4.82 -9.88 8.16
CA GLN A 66 5.70 -9.24 7.18
C GLN A 66 5.75 -7.71 7.25
N HIS A 67 4.62 -7.06 7.51
CA HIS A 67 4.55 -5.60 7.49
C HIS A 67 4.68 -4.96 8.87
N TYR A 68 4.42 -5.71 9.96
CA TYR A 68 4.27 -5.14 11.30
C TYR A 68 5.13 -5.81 12.39
N GLU A 69 6.05 -6.71 12.01
CA GLU A 69 7.07 -7.23 12.95
C GLU A 69 7.99 -6.12 13.47
N LEU A 70 8.25 -5.10 12.65
CA LEU A 70 9.08 -3.97 13.07
C LEU A 70 8.28 -2.99 13.91
N PRO A 71 8.89 -2.49 15.01
CA PRO A 71 8.24 -1.53 15.89
C PRO A 71 8.06 -0.16 15.20
N PRO A 72 7.13 0.69 15.71
CA PRO A 72 6.87 2.02 15.16
C PRO A 72 8.12 2.87 14.95
N GLU A 73 9.11 2.72 15.83
CA GLU A 73 10.38 3.46 15.80
C GLU A 73 11.16 3.23 14.50
N PHE A 74 11.07 2.05 13.89
CA PHE A 74 11.68 1.83 12.58
C PHE A 74 11.03 2.72 11.52
N PHE A 75 9.70 2.76 11.50
CA PHE A 75 8.96 3.56 10.53
C PHE A 75 9.12 5.06 10.77
N GLU A 76 9.28 5.48 12.03
CA GLU A 76 9.61 6.87 12.38
C GLU A 76 11.00 7.32 11.89
N LEU A 77 11.96 6.39 11.80
CA LEU A 77 13.29 6.67 11.24
C LEU A 77 13.29 6.69 9.70
N VAL A 78 12.45 5.88 9.05
CA VAL A 78 12.53 5.61 7.62
C VAL A 78 11.55 6.46 6.82
N LEU A 79 10.31 6.60 7.31
CA LEU A 79 9.27 7.36 6.63
C LEU A 79 9.40 8.87 6.88
N GLY A 80 8.55 9.66 6.25
CA GLY A 80 8.43 11.07 6.55
C GLY A 80 7.61 11.36 7.82
N PRO A 81 7.44 12.63 8.20
CA PRO A 81 6.81 13.02 9.48
C PRO A 81 5.32 12.62 9.59
N ARG A 82 4.65 12.32 8.47
CA ARG A 82 3.27 11.81 8.48
C ARG A 82 3.19 10.30 8.60
N LEU A 83 4.32 9.58 8.54
CA LEU A 83 4.40 8.11 8.54
C LEU A 83 3.55 7.49 7.42
N LYS A 84 3.56 8.11 6.24
CA LYS A 84 2.82 7.60 5.08
C LYS A 84 3.59 6.45 4.43
N TYR A 85 3.20 5.23 4.77
CA TYR A 85 3.79 4.00 4.20
C TYR A 85 3.06 3.58 2.91
N SER A 86 2.98 4.53 1.97
CA SER A 86 2.40 4.39 0.63
C SER A 86 2.94 5.52 -0.26
N SER A 87 2.65 5.49 -1.57
CA SER A 87 3.15 6.51 -2.51
C SER A 87 2.84 7.93 -2.06
N CYS A 88 3.84 8.80 -2.08
CA CYS A 88 3.69 10.25 -1.88
C CYS A 88 3.56 10.98 -3.22
N LEU A 89 3.20 12.27 -3.22
CA LEU A 89 2.99 13.08 -4.43
C LEU A 89 3.99 14.24 -4.49
N TYR A 90 4.95 14.18 -5.39
CA TYR A 90 6.04 15.15 -5.48
C TYR A 90 5.77 16.25 -6.51
N ALA A 91 5.74 17.49 -6.08
CA ALA A 91 6.01 18.63 -6.95
C ALA A 91 7.51 18.73 -7.25
N PRO A 92 7.93 19.43 -8.31
CA PRO A 92 9.36 19.69 -8.59
C PRO A 92 10.05 20.31 -7.37
N GLY A 93 11.15 19.71 -6.92
CA GLY A 93 11.93 20.18 -5.77
C GLY A 93 11.34 19.89 -4.39
N ALA A 94 10.17 19.24 -4.29
CA ALA A 94 9.55 18.95 -3.00
C ALA A 94 10.37 17.97 -2.16
N THR A 95 10.34 18.16 -0.84
CA THR A 95 10.84 17.21 0.17
C THR A 95 9.83 16.07 0.38
N LEU A 96 10.26 14.97 1.03
CA LEU A 96 9.37 13.87 1.42
C LEU A 96 8.19 14.38 2.28
N ALA A 97 8.45 15.25 3.26
CA ALA A 97 7.40 15.83 4.12
C ALA A 97 6.33 16.59 3.32
N GLN A 98 6.77 17.40 2.36
CA GLN A 98 5.85 18.12 1.47
C GLN A 98 5.09 17.18 0.53
N ALA A 99 5.73 16.11 0.08
CA ALA A 99 5.12 15.09 -0.76
C ALA A 99 4.09 14.24 -0.01
N GLU A 100 4.32 13.93 1.28
CA GLU A 100 3.32 13.31 2.15
C GLU A 100 2.10 14.21 2.32
N ASP A 101 2.30 15.50 2.65
CA ASP A 101 1.23 16.47 2.83
C ASP A 101 0.40 16.65 1.53
N ALA A 102 1.07 16.75 0.37
CA ALA A 102 0.41 16.86 -0.93
C ALA A 102 -0.43 15.61 -1.25
N ALA A 103 0.12 14.42 -1.01
CA ALA A 103 -0.59 13.17 -1.24
C ALA A 103 -1.83 13.02 -0.35
N LEU A 104 -1.74 13.40 0.94
CA LEU A 104 -2.86 13.37 1.86
C LEU A 104 -3.94 14.39 1.49
N ALA A 105 -3.54 15.59 1.07
CA ALA A 105 -4.46 16.62 0.62
C ALA A 105 -5.23 16.19 -0.63
N GLU A 106 -4.53 15.68 -1.65
CA GLU A 106 -5.14 15.21 -2.90
C GLU A 106 -6.01 13.95 -2.68
N THR A 107 -5.60 13.06 -1.77
CA THR A 107 -6.44 11.93 -1.34
C THR A 107 -7.77 12.42 -0.78
N CYS A 108 -7.77 13.42 0.11
CA CYS A 108 -8.98 13.99 0.66
C CYS A 108 -9.85 14.68 -0.40
N GLU A 109 -9.25 15.38 -1.36
CA GLU A 109 -9.93 16.03 -2.48
C GLU A 109 -10.58 15.01 -3.42
N HIS A 110 -9.83 14.01 -3.87
CA HIS A 110 -10.34 12.96 -4.74
C HIS A 110 -11.43 12.12 -4.07
N ALA A 111 -11.34 11.90 -2.75
CA ALA A 111 -12.36 11.23 -1.95
C ALA A 111 -13.59 12.12 -1.65
N ASP A 112 -13.55 13.41 -2.02
CA ASP A 112 -14.62 14.40 -1.73
C ASP A 112 -14.94 14.47 -0.23
N LEU A 113 -13.88 14.55 0.61
CA LEU A 113 -14.05 14.64 2.06
C LEU A 113 -14.41 16.04 2.50
N MET A 114 -15.39 16.13 3.39
CA MET A 114 -15.86 17.39 3.96
C MET A 114 -15.98 17.29 5.48
N ASP A 115 -15.87 18.43 6.16
CA ASP A 115 -16.08 18.49 7.60
C ASP A 115 -17.54 18.13 7.97
N GLY A 116 -17.73 17.46 9.08
CA GLY A 116 -19.03 16.97 9.55
C GLY A 116 -19.47 15.61 8.96
N GLN A 117 -18.73 15.04 8.00
CA GLN A 117 -19.00 13.70 7.48
C GLN A 117 -18.65 12.60 8.49
N ARG A 118 -19.32 11.47 8.35
CA ARG A 118 -18.92 10.20 8.99
C ARG A 118 -18.08 9.39 8.00
N ILE A 119 -16.80 9.17 8.32
CA ILE A 119 -15.79 8.61 7.43
C ILE A 119 -15.29 7.28 8.00
N LEU A 120 -15.24 6.24 7.17
CA LEU A 120 -14.60 4.97 7.47
C LEU A 120 -13.32 4.86 6.66
N GLU A 121 -12.20 4.60 7.32
CA GLU A 121 -10.91 4.29 6.68
C GLU A 121 -10.59 2.81 6.84
N LEU A 122 -10.36 2.11 5.73
CA LEU A 122 -9.99 0.70 5.69
C LEU A 122 -8.49 0.57 5.44
N GLY A 123 -7.76 -0.04 6.38
CA GLY A 123 -6.32 -0.20 6.29
C GLY A 123 -5.56 1.07 6.67
N CYS A 124 -5.71 1.53 7.92
CA CYS A 124 -5.16 2.83 8.33
C CYS A 124 -3.63 2.86 8.54
N GLY A 125 -2.93 1.72 8.48
CA GLY A 125 -1.48 1.65 8.66
C GLY A 125 -1.01 2.36 9.94
N TRP A 126 -0.01 3.23 9.82
CA TRP A 126 0.51 4.03 10.95
C TRP A 126 -0.30 5.31 11.22
N GLY A 127 -1.49 5.44 10.63
CA GLY A 127 -2.43 6.52 10.89
C GLY A 127 -2.15 7.82 10.14
N SER A 128 -1.40 7.74 9.05
CA SER A 128 -1.07 8.92 8.24
C SER A 128 -2.31 9.67 7.82
N LEU A 129 -3.24 9.00 7.12
CA LEU A 129 -4.49 9.60 6.68
C LEU A 129 -5.47 9.82 7.84
N SER A 130 -5.58 8.87 8.80
CA SER A 130 -6.44 8.99 9.98
C SER A 130 -6.22 10.29 10.75
N LEU A 131 -4.95 10.54 11.13
CA LEU A 131 -4.56 11.72 11.90
C LEU A 131 -4.65 13.02 11.07
N TRP A 132 -4.42 12.93 9.76
CA TRP A 132 -4.60 14.05 8.85
C TRP A 132 -6.06 14.45 8.76
N MET A 133 -6.96 13.50 8.51
CA MET A 133 -8.40 13.74 8.45
C MET A 133 -8.94 14.29 9.77
N ALA A 134 -8.53 13.71 10.91
CA ALA A 134 -9.00 14.14 12.23
C ALA A 134 -8.63 15.60 12.54
N ALA A 135 -7.43 16.03 12.15
CA ALA A 135 -6.99 17.41 12.34
C ALA A 135 -7.65 18.38 11.36
N ARG A 136 -7.86 17.95 10.10
CA ARG A 136 -8.40 18.84 9.05
C ARG A 136 -9.91 18.98 9.11
N TYR A 137 -10.63 17.97 9.59
CA TYR A 137 -12.08 17.90 9.65
C TYR A 137 -12.55 17.70 11.10
N PRO A 138 -12.48 18.73 11.96
CA PRO A 138 -12.69 18.58 13.39
C PRO A 138 -14.12 18.20 13.79
N LYS A 139 -15.11 18.41 12.92
CA LYS A 139 -16.51 18.02 13.12
C LYS A 139 -16.85 16.65 12.50
N ALA A 140 -15.95 16.08 11.72
CA ALA A 140 -16.14 14.75 11.16
C ALA A 140 -16.02 13.67 12.25
N THR A 141 -16.72 12.56 12.08
CA THR A 141 -16.54 11.35 12.91
C THR A 141 -15.78 10.33 12.07
N ILE A 142 -14.58 9.99 12.50
CA ILE A 142 -13.67 9.11 11.76
C ILE A 142 -13.54 7.78 12.48
N VAL A 143 -13.76 6.68 11.76
CA VAL A 143 -13.49 5.32 12.20
C VAL A 143 -12.40 4.76 11.29
N SER A 144 -11.25 4.41 11.86
CA SER A 144 -10.13 3.83 11.12
C SER A 144 -9.90 2.39 11.55
N VAL A 145 -9.70 1.50 10.58
CA VAL A 145 -9.58 0.05 10.82
C VAL A 145 -8.19 -0.43 10.46
N SER A 146 -7.57 -1.17 11.37
CA SER A 146 -6.33 -1.91 11.16
C SER A 146 -6.48 -3.32 11.72
N ASN A 147 -5.73 -4.28 11.18
CA ASN A 147 -5.61 -5.62 11.78
C ASN A 147 -4.50 -5.69 12.85
N SER A 148 -3.77 -4.59 13.11
CA SER A 148 -2.63 -4.52 14.03
C SER A 148 -2.97 -3.73 15.31
N GLN A 149 -2.83 -4.39 16.47
CA GLN A 149 -2.93 -3.76 17.79
C GLN A 149 -1.84 -2.71 18.01
N GLY A 150 -0.62 -2.97 17.48
CA GLY A 150 0.51 -2.03 17.60
C GLY A 150 0.22 -0.71 16.87
N GLN A 151 -0.32 -0.80 15.66
CA GLN A 151 -0.75 0.38 14.89
C GLN A 151 -1.84 1.16 15.61
N ARG A 152 -2.86 0.47 16.13
CA ARG A 152 -3.91 1.11 16.92
C ARG A 152 -3.34 1.90 18.09
N GLY A 153 -2.51 1.26 18.92
CA GLY A 153 -1.90 1.91 20.09
C GLY A 153 -1.07 3.15 19.73
N HIS A 154 -0.29 3.07 18.64
CA HIS A 154 0.48 4.18 18.10
C HIS A 154 -0.41 5.35 17.66
N ILE A 155 -1.46 5.08 16.87
CA ILE A 155 -2.38 6.10 16.37
C ILE A 155 -3.12 6.78 17.53
N GLU A 156 -3.65 5.99 18.47
CA GLU A 156 -4.35 6.52 19.65
C GLU A 156 -3.45 7.41 20.52
N ALA A 157 -2.18 7.03 20.69
CA ALA A 157 -1.21 7.84 21.43
C ALA A 157 -0.95 9.19 20.72
N ARG A 158 -0.77 9.16 19.41
CA ARG A 158 -0.56 10.37 18.59
C ARG A 158 -1.82 11.25 18.52
N ALA A 159 -3.01 10.67 18.45
CA ALA A 159 -4.27 11.42 18.49
C ALA A 159 -4.42 12.15 19.83
N ARG A 160 -4.19 11.45 20.96
CA ARG A 160 -4.22 12.06 22.30
C ARG A 160 -3.22 13.20 22.44
N SER A 161 -1.97 13.01 21.99
CA SER A 161 -0.94 14.05 22.11
C SER A 161 -1.25 15.31 21.29
N ARG A 162 -2.11 15.20 20.26
CA ARG A 162 -2.58 16.32 19.42
C ARG A 162 -3.96 16.85 19.79
N GLY A 163 -4.60 16.31 20.83
CA GLY A 163 -5.95 16.69 21.25
C GLY A 163 -7.05 16.32 20.25
N LEU A 164 -6.82 15.32 19.39
CA LEU A 164 -7.81 14.85 18.41
C LEU A 164 -8.79 13.90 19.11
N THR A 165 -10.07 14.25 19.14
CA THR A 165 -11.13 13.51 19.85
C THR A 165 -12.16 12.88 18.91
N ASN A 166 -12.07 13.14 17.62
CA ASN A 166 -13.04 12.75 16.60
C ASN A 166 -12.58 11.50 15.78
N LEU A 167 -11.57 10.78 16.28
CA LEU A 167 -11.01 9.57 15.68
C LEU A 167 -11.16 8.37 16.62
N THR A 168 -11.74 7.29 16.11
CA THR A 168 -11.79 5.98 16.75
C THR A 168 -11.01 4.97 15.91
N VAL A 169 -10.10 4.23 16.53
CA VAL A 169 -9.34 3.17 15.84
C VAL A 169 -9.84 1.80 16.29
N VAL A 170 -10.17 0.94 15.33
CA VAL A 170 -10.68 -0.40 15.55
C VAL A 170 -9.67 -1.42 15.04
N THR A 171 -9.35 -2.42 15.87
CA THR A 171 -8.57 -3.58 15.40
C THR A 171 -9.52 -4.68 14.96
N ALA A 172 -9.50 -5.02 13.66
CA ALA A 172 -10.40 -6.03 13.11
C ALA A 172 -9.81 -6.68 11.84
N ASP A 173 -10.20 -7.93 11.61
CA ASP A 173 -9.95 -8.65 10.35
C ASP A 173 -10.97 -8.20 9.28
N ALA A 174 -10.48 -7.83 8.09
CA ALA A 174 -11.31 -7.43 6.95
C ALA A 174 -12.31 -8.51 6.52
N ASN A 175 -12.03 -9.79 6.77
CA ASN A 175 -12.94 -10.90 6.45
C ASN A 175 -14.25 -10.85 7.24
N VAL A 176 -14.22 -10.32 8.46
CA VAL A 176 -15.35 -10.38 9.41
C VAL A 176 -15.79 -9.00 9.94
N PHE A 177 -15.06 -7.95 9.63
CA PHE A 177 -15.35 -6.60 10.13
C PHE A 177 -16.73 -6.12 9.67
N GLU A 178 -17.56 -5.69 10.62
CA GLU A 178 -18.84 -5.01 10.38
C GLU A 178 -18.88 -3.72 11.20
N PRO A 179 -18.95 -2.54 10.55
CA PRO A 179 -19.02 -1.29 11.26
C PRO A 179 -20.43 -1.00 11.79
N GLU A 180 -20.50 -0.23 12.87
CA GLU A 180 -21.77 0.31 13.34
C GLU A 180 -22.24 1.47 12.47
N GLY A 181 -23.48 1.40 11.99
CA GLY A 181 -24.13 2.46 11.20
C GLY A 181 -23.55 2.61 9.79
N ARG A 182 -23.91 3.73 9.14
CA ARG A 182 -23.52 4.01 7.76
C ARG A 182 -22.65 5.26 7.64
N PHE A 183 -21.85 5.31 6.58
CA PHE A 183 -20.84 6.33 6.35
C PHE A 183 -21.16 7.17 5.12
N ASP A 184 -20.75 8.45 5.17
CA ASP A 184 -20.77 9.35 4.03
C ASP A 184 -19.67 9.02 3.04
N ARG A 185 -18.51 8.61 3.60
CA ARG A 185 -17.32 8.20 2.81
C ARG A 185 -16.70 6.95 3.41
N VAL A 186 -16.28 6.05 2.54
CA VAL A 186 -15.31 4.99 2.85
C VAL A 186 -14.06 5.27 2.04
N VAL A 187 -12.90 5.25 2.70
CA VAL A 187 -11.60 5.52 2.06
C VAL A 187 -10.64 4.36 2.34
N SER A 188 -9.81 4.03 1.36
CA SER A 188 -8.77 3.03 1.53
C SER A 188 -7.53 3.39 0.71
N VAL A 189 -6.35 3.26 1.33
CA VAL A 189 -5.06 3.58 0.73
C VAL A 189 -4.14 2.37 0.85
N GLU A 190 -3.76 1.79 -0.30
CA GLU A 190 -2.83 0.65 -0.44
C GLU A 190 -3.16 -0.52 0.50
N MET A 191 -4.45 -0.91 0.56
CA MET A 191 -4.93 -2.06 1.31
C MET A 191 -5.64 -3.07 0.40
N PHE A 192 -6.32 -2.61 -0.65
CA PHE A 192 -7.07 -3.46 -1.56
C PHE A 192 -6.18 -4.44 -2.32
N GLU A 193 -4.92 -4.14 -2.49
CA GLU A 193 -3.91 -5.01 -3.10
C GLU A 193 -3.64 -6.29 -2.29
N HIS A 194 -4.03 -6.30 -1.02
CA HIS A 194 -3.96 -7.47 -0.13
C HIS A 194 -5.30 -8.24 -0.07
N MET A 195 -6.35 -7.74 -0.74
CA MET A 195 -7.69 -8.32 -0.71
C MET A 195 -7.93 -9.20 -1.93
N ALA A 196 -7.93 -10.51 -1.75
CA ALA A 196 -8.01 -11.48 -2.84
C ALA A 196 -9.38 -11.48 -3.57
N ASN A 197 -10.45 -11.00 -2.92
CA ASN A 197 -11.79 -10.90 -3.49
C ASN A 197 -12.38 -9.49 -3.35
N TRP A 198 -12.14 -8.66 -4.38
CA TRP A 198 -12.70 -7.32 -4.43
C TRP A 198 -14.23 -7.34 -4.54
N ALA A 199 -14.83 -8.29 -5.27
CA ALA A 199 -16.28 -8.34 -5.41
C ALA A 199 -16.98 -8.48 -4.06
N GLN A 200 -16.51 -9.40 -3.21
CA GLN A 200 -17.09 -9.62 -1.89
C GLN A 200 -16.86 -8.42 -0.96
N LEU A 201 -15.64 -7.85 -0.94
CA LEU A 201 -15.36 -6.68 -0.11
C LEU A 201 -16.14 -5.44 -0.57
N LEU A 202 -16.19 -5.17 -1.87
CA LEU A 202 -16.98 -4.07 -2.44
C LEU A 202 -18.47 -4.25 -2.12
N GLY A 203 -19.01 -5.48 -2.23
CA GLY A 203 -20.38 -5.78 -1.84
C GLY A 203 -20.67 -5.41 -0.39
N ARG A 204 -19.76 -5.70 0.54
CA ARG A 204 -19.88 -5.31 1.95
C ARG A 204 -19.77 -3.81 2.13
N VAL A 205 -18.75 -3.16 1.53
CA VAL A 205 -18.57 -1.69 1.60
C VAL A 205 -19.82 -0.96 1.10
N ARG A 206 -20.48 -1.47 0.05
CA ARG A 206 -21.75 -0.91 -0.44
C ARG A 206 -22.81 -0.85 0.66
N THR A 207 -22.92 -1.88 1.51
CA THR A 207 -23.90 -1.88 2.62
C THR A 207 -23.56 -0.91 3.73
N TRP A 208 -22.30 -0.53 3.89
CA TRP A 208 -21.82 0.42 4.90
C TRP A 208 -22.00 1.87 4.49
N LEU A 209 -22.23 2.14 3.21
CA LEU A 209 -22.44 3.49 2.71
C LEU A 209 -23.88 3.96 2.88
N LYS A 210 -24.05 5.27 3.12
CA LYS A 210 -25.32 5.95 2.96
C LYS A 210 -25.71 5.97 1.47
N PRO A 211 -26.98 6.26 1.11
CA PRO A 211 -27.42 6.28 -0.30
C PRO A 211 -26.55 7.19 -1.20
N GLU A 212 -26.16 8.37 -0.70
CA GLU A 212 -25.30 9.31 -1.41
C GLU A 212 -23.81 9.15 -1.05
N GLY A 213 -23.45 8.06 -0.37
CA GLY A 213 -22.10 7.79 0.05
C GLY A 213 -21.16 7.45 -1.11
N ARG A 214 -19.86 7.64 -0.91
CA ARG A 214 -18.82 7.31 -1.91
C ARG A 214 -17.74 6.46 -1.29
N LEU A 215 -17.21 5.55 -2.09
CA LEU A 215 -15.99 4.82 -1.83
C LEU A 215 -14.85 5.49 -2.59
N PHE A 216 -13.75 5.72 -1.91
CA PHE A 216 -12.48 6.13 -2.53
C PHE A 216 -11.44 5.04 -2.34
N LEU A 217 -10.75 4.70 -3.42
CA LEU A 217 -9.62 3.78 -3.41
C LEU A 217 -8.38 4.45 -3.97
N HIS A 218 -7.26 4.30 -3.26
CA HIS A 218 -5.91 4.54 -3.74
C HIS A 218 -5.19 3.20 -3.75
N VAL A 219 -4.77 2.75 -4.90
CA VAL A 219 -4.03 1.49 -5.08
C VAL A 219 -2.83 1.71 -5.99
N PHE A 220 -1.73 1.02 -5.74
CA PHE A 220 -0.72 0.91 -6.78
C PHE A 220 -1.23 0.05 -7.94
N SER A 221 -0.76 0.27 -9.15
CA SER A 221 -1.32 -0.41 -10.31
C SER A 221 -0.35 -0.54 -11.49
N SER A 222 -0.56 -1.59 -12.27
CA SER A 222 0.02 -1.78 -13.60
C SER A 222 -0.79 -1.04 -14.66
N SER A 223 -0.13 -0.55 -15.71
CA SER A 223 -0.80 0.03 -16.89
C SER A 223 -1.32 -1.03 -17.87
N THR A 224 -0.99 -2.30 -17.67
CA THR A 224 -1.24 -3.35 -18.65
C THR A 224 -2.27 -4.37 -18.17
N ALA A 225 -1.91 -5.20 -17.19
CA ALA A 225 -2.75 -6.28 -16.70
C ALA A 225 -2.50 -6.51 -15.21
N PRO A 226 -3.50 -7.03 -14.45
CA PRO A 226 -3.30 -7.45 -13.08
C PRO A 226 -2.50 -8.75 -13.02
N TYR A 227 -1.76 -8.96 -11.93
CA TYR A 227 -1.05 -10.21 -11.66
C TYR A 227 -0.87 -10.44 -10.16
N ARG A 228 -0.84 -11.73 -9.74
CA ARG A 228 -0.60 -12.10 -8.35
C ARG A 228 0.89 -12.14 -8.06
N PHE A 229 1.24 -11.82 -6.83
CA PHE A 229 2.56 -12.12 -6.29
C PHE A 229 2.60 -13.61 -5.91
N ALA A 230 3.58 -14.33 -6.44
CA ALA A 230 3.73 -15.77 -6.28
C ALA A 230 4.69 -16.12 -5.13
N SER A 231 4.23 -15.99 -3.88
CA SER A 231 5.06 -16.21 -2.68
C SER A 231 5.69 -17.62 -2.63
N GLU A 232 5.08 -18.60 -3.28
CA GLU A 232 5.59 -19.96 -3.43
C GLU A 232 6.72 -20.07 -4.46
N ASP A 233 6.83 -19.11 -5.41
CA ASP A 233 7.91 -19.08 -6.39
C ASP A 233 9.17 -18.45 -5.77
N PRO A 234 10.29 -19.19 -5.68
CA PRO A 234 11.55 -18.63 -5.17
C PRO A 234 12.08 -17.42 -5.96
N SER A 235 11.58 -17.19 -7.17
CA SER A 235 11.93 -16.03 -8.00
C SER A 235 11.09 -14.79 -7.70
N ASP A 236 9.92 -14.92 -7.07
CA ASP A 236 9.11 -13.79 -6.59
C ASP A 236 9.52 -13.41 -5.15
N TRP A 237 10.66 -12.72 -5.08
CA TRP A 237 11.23 -12.31 -3.81
C TRP A 237 10.33 -11.33 -3.03
N ILE A 238 9.66 -10.38 -3.72
CA ILE A 238 8.74 -9.42 -3.10
C ILE A 238 7.53 -10.15 -2.54
N GLY A 239 6.91 -11.02 -3.32
CA GLY A 239 5.79 -11.84 -2.87
C GLY A 239 6.12 -12.65 -1.61
N ARG A 240 7.33 -13.20 -1.56
CA ARG A 240 7.76 -14.07 -0.46
C ARG A 240 8.00 -13.32 0.86
N TYR A 241 8.60 -12.12 0.82
CA TYR A 241 9.07 -11.43 2.04
C TYR A 241 8.26 -10.20 2.41
N PHE A 242 7.49 -9.62 1.47
CA PHE A 242 6.80 -8.35 1.69
C PHE A 242 5.35 -8.32 1.21
N PHE A 243 4.90 -9.23 0.33
CA PHE A 243 3.57 -9.18 -0.26
C PHE A 243 2.93 -10.56 -0.41
N THR A 244 3.05 -11.43 0.61
CA THR A 244 2.41 -12.76 0.59
C THR A 244 0.90 -12.63 0.44
N GLY A 245 0.36 -13.30 -0.59
CA GLY A 245 -1.07 -13.27 -0.89
C GLY A 245 -1.58 -11.99 -1.55
N GLY A 246 -0.72 -11.00 -1.76
CA GLY A 246 -1.06 -9.77 -2.46
C GLY A 246 -1.03 -9.90 -3.99
N PHE A 247 -1.44 -8.84 -4.67
CA PHE A 247 -1.40 -8.76 -6.11
C PHE A 247 -1.21 -7.32 -6.60
N MET A 248 -0.78 -7.17 -7.84
CA MET A 248 -0.72 -5.92 -8.56
C MET A 248 -2.00 -5.77 -9.38
N PRO A 249 -2.94 -4.88 -9.05
CA PRO A 249 -4.08 -4.59 -9.91
C PRO A 249 -3.63 -3.87 -11.19
N SER A 250 -4.44 -3.96 -12.24
CA SER A 250 -4.31 -3.00 -13.34
C SER A 250 -5.21 -1.78 -13.10
N HIS A 251 -4.88 -0.66 -13.76
CA HIS A 251 -5.67 0.57 -13.65
C HIS A 251 -7.15 0.34 -14.00
N ASP A 252 -7.45 -0.52 -14.95
CA ASP A 252 -8.81 -0.76 -15.43
C ASP A 252 -9.54 -1.88 -14.67
N LEU A 253 -8.88 -2.64 -13.80
CA LEU A 253 -9.47 -3.78 -13.09
C LEU A 253 -10.77 -3.42 -12.34
N ILE A 254 -10.85 -2.21 -11.78
CA ILE A 254 -12.03 -1.76 -11.04
C ILE A 254 -13.31 -1.76 -11.90
N ARG A 255 -13.19 -1.64 -13.22
CA ARG A 255 -14.32 -1.61 -14.17
C ARG A 255 -15.02 -2.95 -14.28
N ASP A 256 -14.34 -4.07 -13.95
CA ASP A 256 -14.91 -5.43 -13.91
C ASP A 256 -15.87 -5.65 -12.72
N PHE A 257 -16.00 -4.66 -11.83
CA PHE A 257 -16.90 -4.64 -10.68
C PHE A 257 -18.01 -3.58 -10.80
N GLY A 258 -18.33 -3.17 -12.04
CA GLY A 258 -19.35 -2.18 -12.36
C GLY A 258 -20.78 -2.58 -11.95
N ASP A 259 -21.02 -3.87 -11.69
CA ASP A 259 -22.24 -4.41 -11.12
C ASP A 259 -22.46 -4.06 -9.64
N ILE A 260 -21.38 -3.65 -8.93
CA ILE A 260 -21.43 -3.32 -7.50
C ILE A 260 -21.26 -1.82 -7.28
N PHE A 261 -20.30 -1.20 -7.99
CA PHE A 261 -20.01 0.22 -7.93
C PHE A 261 -19.85 0.82 -9.32
N THR A 262 -20.43 1.98 -9.54
CA THR A 262 -20.19 2.79 -10.73
C THR A 262 -18.97 3.69 -10.50
N LEU A 263 -18.03 3.69 -11.43
CA LEU A 263 -16.89 4.60 -11.43
C LEU A 263 -17.35 6.04 -11.74
N GLU A 264 -17.19 6.95 -10.79
CA GLU A 264 -17.58 8.35 -10.91
C GLU A 264 -16.43 9.21 -11.44
N ALA A 265 -15.21 8.93 -10.95
CA ALA A 265 -13.98 9.57 -11.41
C ALA A 265 -12.79 8.66 -11.14
N ASP A 266 -11.77 8.77 -11.98
CA ASP A 266 -10.49 8.11 -11.80
C ASP A 266 -9.32 9.05 -12.12
N TRP A 267 -8.19 8.84 -11.45
CA TRP A 267 -6.95 9.58 -11.64
C TRP A 267 -5.77 8.62 -11.61
N ARG A 268 -4.69 9.04 -12.22
CA ARG A 268 -3.48 8.25 -12.23
C ARG A 268 -2.25 9.09 -11.88
N TRP A 269 -1.48 8.63 -10.90
CA TRP A 269 -0.18 9.19 -10.60
C TRP A 269 0.91 8.38 -11.31
N SER A 270 1.87 9.09 -11.89
CA SER A 270 3.06 8.46 -12.45
C SER A 270 3.83 7.67 -11.38
N GLY A 271 4.36 6.53 -11.76
CA GLY A 271 5.23 5.74 -10.89
C GLY A 271 6.48 6.49 -10.42
N ARG A 272 6.86 7.59 -11.06
CA ARG A 272 7.96 8.45 -10.59
C ARG A 272 7.74 8.98 -9.17
N HIS A 273 6.50 9.17 -8.77
CA HIS A 273 6.17 9.57 -7.40
C HIS A 273 6.53 8.48 -6.40
N TYR A 274 6.19 7.23 -6.71
CA TYR A 274 6.53 6.10 -5.85
C TYR A 274 8.03 5.77 -5.92
N GLU A 275 8.66 5.86 -7.11
CA GLU A 275 10.13 5.77 -7.24
C GLU A 275 10.82 6.72 -6.26
N ARG A 276 10.45 8.00 -6.29
CA ARG A 276 11.02 9.02 -5.42
C ARG A 276 10.73 8.74 -3.95
N THR A 277 9.51 8.35 -3.62
CA THR A 277 9.12 7.98 -2.25
C THR A 277 10.02 6.87 -1.69
N ALA A 278 10.18 5.78 -2.44
CA ALA A 278 11.02 4.65 -2.02
C ALA A 278 12.50 5.02 -1.90
N LEU A 279 13.00 5.92 -2.76
CA LEU A 279 14.38 6.42 -2.68
C LEU A 279 14.58 7.32 -1.46
N ASP A 280 13.63 8.16 -1.11
CA ASP A 280 13.71 9.01 0.08
C ASP A 280 13.63 8.14 1.36
N TRP A 281 12.80 7.09 1.40
CA TRP A 281 12.80 6.11 2.50
C TRP A 281 14.14 5.38 2.64
N LEU A 282 14.75 4.99 1.50
CA LEU A 282 16.07 4.37 1.49
C LEU A 282 17.13 5.32 2.01
N ALA A 283 17.09 6.59 1.59
CA ALA A 283 18.04 7.60 2.05
C ALA A 283 17.92 7.84 3.56
N ASN A 284 16.71 7.91 4.10
CA ASN A 284 16.48 8.02 5.55
C ASN A 284 17.01 6.78 6.28
N MET A 285 16.72 5.58 5.78
CA MET A 285 17.22 4.32 6.36
C MET A 285 18.76 4.28 6.39
N ASP A 286 19.43 4.75 5.35
CA ASP A 286 20.88 4.80 5.26
C ASP A 286 21.46 5.90 6.17
N HIS A 287 20.78 7.03 6.31
CA HIS A 287 21.16 8.10 7.22
C HIS A 287 21.10 7.65 8.68
N GLU A 288 20.07 6.91 9.04
CA GLU A 288 19.80 6.41 10.40
C GLU A 288 20.38 4.99 10.64
N ASP A 289 21.38 4.56 9.86
CA ASP A 289 21.87 3.16 9.84
C ASP A 289 22.20 2.61 11.23
N LEU A 290 22.77 3.40 12.15
CA LEU A 290 23.10 2.93 13.50
C LEU A 290 21.84 2.60 14.34
N ALA A 291 20.84 3.46 14.26
CA ALA A 291 19.57 3.25 14.95
C ALA A 291 18.80 2.07 14.33
N VAL A 292 18.75 1.99 13.00
CA VAL A 292 18.15 0.87 12.26
C VAL A 292 18.81 -0.44 12.63
N ARG A 293 20.15 -0.54 12.65
CA ARG A 293 20.86 -1.78 13.05
C ARG A 293 20.54 -2.21 14.48
N ARG A 294 20.32 -1.26 15.38
CA ARG A 294 19.91 -1.57 16.78
C ARG A 294 18.53 -2.21 16.80
N ILE A 295 17.57 -1.62 16.09
CA ILE A 295 16.20 -2.16 15.98
C ILE A 295 16.22 -3.54 15.34
N MET A 296 16.93 -3.71 14.22
CA MET A 296 17.04 -5.00 13.53
C MET A 296 17.61 -6.09 14.46
N ARG A 297 18.60 -5.76 15.28
CA ARG A 297 19.16 -6.72 16.26
C ARG A 297 18.16 -7.10 17.35
N GLN A 298 17.34 -6.17 17.79
CA GLN A 298 16.30 -6.42 18.79
C GLN A 298 15.20 -7.33 18.25
N VAL A 299 14.80 -7.16 16.99
CA VAL A 299 13.70 -7.90 16.36
C VAL A 299 14.20 -9.24 15.79
N TYR A 300 15.27 -9.25 15.03
CA TYR A 300 15.71 -10.40 14.22
C TYR A 300 16.95 -11.12 14.75
N GLY A 301 17.55 -10.67 15.84
CA GLY A 301 18.70 -11.35 16.47
C GLY A 301 19.86 -11.61 15.50
N ALA A 302 20.15 -12.89 15.25
CA ALA A 302 21.23 -13.33 14.35
C ALA A 302 20.97 -12.92 12.88
N ASP A 303 19.73 -12.79 12.46
CA ASP A 303 19.34 -12.45 11.09
C ASP A 303 19.25 -10.94 10.83
N ALA A 304 19.60 -10.12 11.82
CA ALA A 304 19.46 -8.67 11.76
C ALA A 304 20.08 -8.02 10.51
N GLU A 305 21.29 -8.44 10.12
CA GLU A 305 21.98 -7.89 8.96
C GLU A 305 21.36 -8.35 7.64
N LEU A 306 20.82 -9.56 7.61
CA LEU A 306 20.06 -10.08 6.46
C LEU A 306 18.79 -9.26 6.26
N TRP A 307 17.99 -9.03 7.32
CA TRP A 307 16.77 -8.25 7.25
C TRP A 307 17.02 -6.77 6.93
N ARG A 308 18.09 -6.18 7.46
CA ARG A 308 18.49 -4.83 7.06
C ARG A 308 18.77 -4.74 5.55
N ARG A 309 19.44 -5.73 4.97
CA ARG A 309 19.68 -5.80 3.52
C ARG A 309 18.38 -6.04 2.75
N ARG A 310 17.45 -6.84 3.27
CA ARG A 310 16.14 -7.08 2.68
C ARG A 310 15.32 -5.80 2.59
N TRP A 311 15.26 -5.02 3.66
CA TRP A 311 14.56 -3.74 3.65
C TRP A 311 15.16 -2.75 2.65
N ARG A 312 16.50 -2.65 2.60
CA ARG A 312 17.15 -1.83 1.56
C ARG A 312 16.82 -2.30 0.14
N LEU A 313 16.86 -3.62 -0.09
CA LEU A 313 16.52 -4.21 -1.38
C LEU A 313 15.05 -3.99 -1.74
N PHE A 314 14.16 -4.05 -0.77
CA PHE A 314 12.74 -3.75 -0.95
C PHE A 314 12.52 -2.32 -1.47
N PHE A 315 13.16 -1.32 -0.85
CA PHE A 315 13.05 0.06 -1.32
C PHE A 315 13.68 0.25 -2.71
N LEU A 316 14.80 -0.38 -2.99
CA LEU A 316 15.42 -0.35 -4.32
C LEU A 316 14.55 -1.04 -5.38
N ALA A 317 13.92 -2.17 -5.05
CA ALA A 317 13.04 -2.90 -5.95
C ALA A 317 11.75 -2.11 -6.22
N THR A 318 11.15 -1.51 -5.19
CA THR A 318 9.99 -0.62 -5.31
C THR A 318 10.34 0.57 -6.21
N ALA A 319 11.46 1.25 -5.97
CA ALA A 319 11.91 2.35 -6.82
C ALA A 319 12.15 1.89 -8.27
N GLY A 320 12.78 0.75 -8.46
CA GLY A 320 13.06 0.20 -9.80
C GLY A 320 11.81 -0.21 -10.56
N LEU A 321 10.81 -0.77 -9.88
CA LEU A 321 9.52 -1.15 -10.46
C LEU A 321 8.77 0.10 -10.92
N PHE A 322 8.50 1.02 -10.00
CA PHE A 322 7.68 2.19 -10.28
C PHE A 322 8.38 3.22 -11.17
N GLY A 323 9.71 3.36 -11.09
CA GLY A 323 10.49 4.24 -11.98
C GLY A 323 10.67 3.71 -13.40
N HIS A 324 10.32 2.44 -13.64
CA HIS A 324 10.54 1.81 -14.93
C HIS A 324 9.81 2.54 -16.07
N ARG A 325 10.51 2.72 -17.21
CA ARG A 325 9.97 3.48 -18.36
C ARG A 325 9.46 4.88 -17.98
N GLY A 326 10.14 5.54 -17.05
CA GLY A 326 9.75 6.89 -16.65
C GLY A 326 8.48 6.94 -15.80
N GLY A 327 8.08 5.83 -15.18
CA GLY A 327 6.89 5.74 -14.32
C GLY A 327 5.58 5.54 -15.09
N GLU A 328 5.64 5.08 -16.34
CA GLU A 328 4.44 4.85 -17.17
C GLU A 328 3.90 3.43 -17.07
N ALA A 329 4.78 2.46 -16.75
CA ALA A 329 4.41 1.05 -16.73
C ALA A 329 3.68 0.65 -15.43
N TRP A 330 4.07 1.22 -14.31
CA TRP A 330 3.44 1.10 -13.01
C TRP A 330 3.27 2.48 -12.40
N GLY A 331 2.23 2.65 -11.57
CA GLY A 331 1.93 3.91 -10.92
C GLY A 331 0.91 3.71 -9.83
N VAL A 332 0.18 4.77 -9.50
CA VAL A 332 -0.92 4.73 -8.54
C VAL A 332 -2.22 5.11 -9.23
N SER A 333 -3.28 4.43 -8.88
CA SER A 333 -4.63 4.70 -9.36
C SER A 333 -5.52 5.16 -8.21
N HIS A 334 -6.25 6.23 -8.43
CA HIS A 334 -7.32 6.68 -7.57
C HIS A 334 -8.66 6.43 -8.24
N TYR A 335 -9.64 5.99 -7.46
CA TYR A 335 -11.00 5.82 -7.93
C TYR A 335 -11.98 6.41 -6.93
N ARG A 336 -12.93 7.23 -7.41
CA ARG A 336 -14.12 7.58 -6.68
C ARG A 336 -15.31 6.83 -7.25
N LEU A 337 -16.00 6.12 -6.39
CA LEU A 337 -17.01 5.13 -6.74
C LEU A 337 -18.31 5.43 -6.01
N LYS A 338 -19.44 5.30 -6.69
CA LYS A 338 -20.78 5.35 -6.08
C LYS A 338 -21.44 3.97 -6.16
N PRO A 339 -22.29 3.59 -5.20
CA PRO A 339 -23.10 2.37 -5.29
C PRO A 339 -23.85 2.31 -6.63
N ALA A 340 -23.81 1.13 -7.30
CA ALA A 340 -24.53 0.89 -8.55
C ALA A 340 -26.02 0.65 -8.30
#